data_afb256b49436e2ef997af6d9210edabd
#
_entry.id   afb256b49436e2ef997af6d9210edabd
#
_cell.length_a   1.000
_cell.length_b   1.000
_cell.length_c   1.000
_cell.angle_alpha   90.00
_cell.angle_beta   90.00
_cell.angle_gamma   90.00
#
_symmetry.space_group_name_H-M   'P 1'
#
loop_
_entity.id
_entity.type
_entity.pdbx_description
1 polymer ?
#
loop_
_entity_poly.entity_id
_entity_poly.type
_entity_poly.pdbx_seq_one_letter_code
_entity_poly.pdbx_strand_id
1 'polypeptide(L)'
;MNAPSPLLGLSAPAGAGRSVLVTGATGYVGGRLIPELLAAGFEVRAGARRPEVLSDRPWADQVDLVRCDLSEPDQVRAAMDGVHTVLYLVHSMGSGGDFVEREQGIADVVAVAAEQAGVQQLVYLSGLHPDRPVDELSDHMRSRELVARRLDACSVPTLTFEAGVVIGTGSISFEMIRHLAERLPVMPGPKWLANRVEPIGIRDVLYYLLHACALEEPVQARAQIGCGSAQTFASMLTDFAAEAGLARRRVVPLPLPAQKLSGVWIGLITPIPVGIAIQLAASLAEDAVTDNHEVARLIPDPPGGLTSYRAAVRQALARQAEGPLEVTWDSDLTASAEPADPIPADPDWAGQTVYTDTREKTSMLPPATVWSVIESIGGQNGWYSTPGLWRIRGWMDKLLGGPGLTRGRRDPRTLRVGDPVDWWRVESMERGRSLTLRAEMRAGGRAWLQLGVEGTPEGCVYRQRAVFMPSGIVGRAYWTAILPFHAVVFPSMAKNILEEAGQRVDGATVAD
;
A
#
# COMPACT_ATOMS: atom_id res chain seq x y z
N MET A 1 24.23 -8.66 -2.61
CA MET A 1 23.82 -9.87 -1.86
C MET A 1 22.87 -9.38 -0.78
N ASN A 2 21.58 -9.54 -1.01
CA ASN A 2 20.58 -9.17 0.01
C ASN A 2 20.69 -10.19 1.14
N ALA A 3 20.81 -9.71 2.38
CA ALA A 3 20.71 -10.57 3.55
C ALA A 3 19.32 -11.24 3.54
N PRO A 4 19.21 -12.53 3.91
CA PRO A 4 17.91 -13.20 4.00
C PRO A 4 17.00 -12.39 4.89
N SER A 5 15.73 -12.23 4.48
CA SER A 5 14.74 -11.58 5.34
C SER A 5 14.64 -12.36 6.65
N PRO A 6 15.08 -11.84 7.78
CA PRO A 6 15.03 -12.58 9.06
C PRO A 6 13.59 -12.83 9.52
N LEU A 7 12.61 -12.32 8.76
CA LEU A 7 11.20 -12.32 9.12
C LEU A 7 10.47 -13.61 8.75
N LEU A 8 10.92 -14.33 7.71
CA LEU A 8 10.24 -15.54 7.24
C LEU A 8 10.97 -16.85 7.57
N GLY A 9 12.10 -16.78 8.26
CA GLY A 9 12.76 -17.95 8.85
C GLY A 9 13.42 -18.93 7.86
N LEU A 10 13.33 -18.68 6.56
CA LEU A 10 14.03 -19.46 5.52
C LEU A 10 15.15 -18.65 4.90
N SER A 11 16.32 -19.26 4.79
CA SER A 11 17.47 -18.71 4.09
C SER A 11 17.95 -19.66 2.99
N ALA A 12 18.67 -19.14 2.00
CA ALA A 12 19.36 -20.00 1.06
C ALA A 12 20.26 -21.00 1.81
N PRO A 13 20.28 -22.31 1.43
CA PRO A 13 19.80 -22.85 0.17
C PRO A 13 18.47 -23.64 0.24
N ALA A 14 17.51 -23.25 1.07
CA ALA A 14 16.25 -24.01 1.23
C ALA A 14 15.52 -24.29 -0.10
N GLY A 15 15.62 -23.37 -1.08
CA GLY A 15 15.05 -23.49 -2.41
C GLY A 15 16.01 -24.00 -3.49
N ALA A 16 17.26 -24.40 -3.15
CA ALA A 16 18.27 -24.73 -4.15
C ALA A 16 17.82 -25.83 -5.12
N GLY A 17 17.89 -25.54 -6.42
CA GLY A 17 17.51 -26.47 -7.48
C GLY A 17 16.00 -26.67 -7.67
N ARG A 18 15.15 -25.85 -7.00
CA ARG A 18 13.70 -25.88 -7.19
C ARG A 18 13.23 -24.62 -7.89
N SER A 19 12.54 -24.81 -9.03
CA SER A 19 11.92 -23.70 -9.75
C SER A 19 10.45 -23.51 -9.30
N VAL A 20 10.05 -22.25 -9.13
CA VAL A 20 8.70 -21.86 -8.68
C VAL A 20 8.08 -20.92 -9.70
N LEU A 21 6.93 -21.29 -10.27
CA LEU A 21 6.12 -20.39 -11.06
C LEU A 21 5.15 -19.62 -10.14
N VAL A 22 5.27 -18.30 -10.12
CA VAL A 22 4.31 -17.42 -9.43
C VAL A 22 3.32 -16.88 -10.44
N THR A 23 2.10 -17.44 -10.48
CA THR A 23 1.02 -16.83 -11.26
C THR A 23 0.45 -15.66 -10.51
N GLY A 24 0.08 -14.57 -11.22
CA GLY A 24 -0.34 -13.34 -10.56
C GLY A 24 0.80 -12.55 -9.94
N ALA A 25 2.00 -12.59 -10.53
CA ALA A 25 3.18 -11.84 -10.09
C ALA A 25 2.97 -10.32 -10.04
N THR A 26 2.01 -9.78 -10.79
CA THR A 26 1.58 -8.37 -10.74
C THR A 26 0.63 -8.07 -9.58
N GLY A 27 0.17 -9.10 -8.86
CA GLY A 27 -0.84 -8.94 -7.79
C GLY A 27 -0.22 -8.63 -6.43
N TYR A 28 -1.09 -8.33 -5.46
CA TYR A 28 -0.75 -7.94 -4.10
C TYR A 28 0.16 -8.96 -3.39
N VAL A 29 -0.22 -10.25 -3.41
CA VAL A 29 0.54 -11.32 -2.75
C VAL A 29 1.75 -11.73 -3.58
N GLY A 30 1.57 -11.96 -4.89
CA GLY A 30 2.64 -12.45 -5.78
C GLY A 30 3.84 -11.50 -5.84
N GLY A 31 3.57 -10.20 -5.99
CA GLY A 31 4.64 -9.18 -6.05
C GLY A 31 5.47 -9.08 -4.75
N ARG A 32 4.87 -9.40 -3.59
CA ARG A 32 5.55 -9.44 -2.29
C ARG A 32 6.26 -10.76 -2.00
N LEU A 33 5.76 -11.86 -2.57
CA LEU A 33 6.32 -13.18 -2.35
C LEU A 33 7.62 -13.43 -3.15
N ILE A 34 7.72 -12.85 -4.35
CA ILE A 34 8.88 -13.07 -5.23
C ILE A 34 10.22 -12.73 -4.55
N PRO A 35 10.41 -11.56 -3.90
CA PRO A 35 11.65 -11.25 -3.18
C PRO A 35 11.99 -12.28 -2.10
N GLU A 36 11.00 -12.82 -1.40
CA GLU A 36 11.18 -13.80 -0.33
C GLU A 36 11.61 -15.17 -0.89
N LEU A 37 11.02 -15.59 -2.02
CA LEU A 37 11.43 -16.80 -2.73
C LEU A 37 12.89 -16.70 -3.20
N LEU A 38 13.28 -15.56 -3.78
CA LEU A 38 14.66 -15.30 -4.20
C LEU A 38 15.62 -15.32 -3.01
N ALA A 39 15.25 -14.70 -1.89
CA ALA A 39 16.07 -14.71 -0.67
C ALA A 39 16.23 -16.11 -0.08
N ALA A 40 15.24 -16.99 -0.24
CA ALA A 40 15.31 -18.39 0.14
C ALA A 40 16.06 -19.28 -0.86
N GLY A 41 16.48 -18.75 -2.01
CA GLY A 41 17.30 -19.46 -3.01
C GLY A 41 16.50 -20.25 -4.05
N PHE A 42 15.20 -19.97 -4.22
CA PHE A 42 14.41 -20.55 -5.31
C PHE A 42 14.73 -19.91 -6.65
N GLU A 43 14.62 -20.69 -7.72
CA GLU A 43 14.58 -20.19 -9.09
C GLU A 43 13.14 -19.73 -9.38
N VAL A 44 12.93 -18.43 -9.58
CA VAL A 44 11.59 -17.87 -9.69
C VAL A 44 11.24 -17.54 -11.14
N ARG A 45 10.11 -18.06 -11.60
CA ARG A 45 9.45 -17.67 -12.84
C ARG A 45 8.23 -16.83 -12.52
N ALA A 46 8.21 -15.56 -12.97
CA ALA A 46 7.14 -14.62 -12.70
C ALA A 46 6.15 -14.57 -13.88
N GLY A 47 4.96 -15.18 -13.68
CA GLY A 47 3.92 -15.28 -14.71
C GLY A 47 2.98 -14.09 -14.69
N ALA A 48 2.84 -13.42 -15.86
CA ALA A 48 1.91 -12.31 -16.04
C ALA A 48 1.33 -12.30 -17.47
N ARG A 49 0.12 -11.74 -17.63
CA ARG A 49 -0.47 -11.52 -18.97
C ARG A 49 0.36 -10.56 -19.82
N ARG A 50 0.99 -9.60 -19.17
CA ARG A 50 1.90 -8.61 -19.75
C ARG A 50 3.16 -8.53 -18.88
N PRO A 51 4.17 -9.40 -19.13
CA PRO A 51 5.38 -9.47 -18.31
C PRO A 51 6.19 -8.16 -18.34
N GLU A 52 6.07 -7.36 -19.39
CA GLU A 52 6.72 -6.06 -19.52
C GLU A 52 6.35 -5.06 -18.41
N VAL A 53 5.22 -5.22 -17.74
CA VAL A 53 4.85 -4.36 -16.58
C VAL A 53 5.64 -4.70 -15.31
N LEU A 54 6.41 -5.79 -15.34
CA LEU A 54 7.26 -6.23 -14.23
C LEU A 54 8.73 -5.82 -14.42
N SER A 55 9.11 -5.27 -15.59
CA SER A 55 10.51 -4.91 -15.92
C SER A 55 11.10 -3.85 -14.99
N ASP A 56 10.26 -2.97 -14.43
CA ASP A 56 10.69 -1.91 -13.51
C ASP A 56 10.76 -2.37 -12.03
N ARG A 57 10.55 -3.67 -11.77
CA ARG A 57 10.63 -4.20 -10.41
C ARG A 57 12.09 -4.40 -10.00
N PRO A 58 12.47 -4.11 -8.73
CA PRO A 58 13.84 -4.28 -8.24
C PRO A 58 14.41 -5.70 -8.40
N TRP A 59 13.54 -6.69 -8.54
CA TRP A 59 13.88 -8.09 -8.69
C TRP A 59 13.74 -8.61 -10.13
N ALA A 60 13.36 -7.78 -11.10
CA ALA A 60 13.06 -8.22 -12.48
C ALA A 60 14.22 -8.96 -13.15
N ASP A 61 15.45 -8.50 -12.94
CA ASP A 61 16.67 -9.12 -13.51
C ASP A 61 17.07 -10.43 -12.81
N GLN A 62 16.40 -10.78 -11.71
CA GLN A 62 16.69 -11.99 -10.92
C GLN A 62 15.70 -13.12 -11.18
N VAL A 63 14.70 -12.93 -12.01
CA VAL A 63 13.61 -13.86 -12.30
C VAL A 63 13.42 -14.08 -13.80
N ASP A 64 12.83 -15.21 -14.16
CA ASP A 64 12.37 -15.44 -15.53
C ASP A 64 10.96 -14.82 -15.70
N LEU A 65 10.87 -13.73 -16.47
CA LEU A 65 9.61 -13.04 -16.76
C LEU A 65 8.90 -13.74 -17.92
N VAL A 66 7.76 -14.39 -17.66
CA VAL A 66 7.05 -15.17 -18.67
C VAL A 66 5.64 -14.64 -18.94
N ARG A 67 5.25 -14.67 -20.22
CA ARG A 67 3.85 -14.44 -20.59
C ARG A 67 3.02 -15.65 -20.18
N CYS A 68 2.06 -15.43 -19.30
CA CYS A 68 1.18 -16.46 -18.79
C CYS A 68 -0.23 -15.89 -18.57
N ASP A 69 -1.05 -15.95 -19.61
CA ASP A 69 -2.49 -15.77 -19.49
C ASP A 69 -3.10 -17.13 -19.16
N LEU A 70 -3.68 -17.28 -17.98
CA LEU A 70 -4.23 -18.54 -17.49
C LEU A 70 -5.44 -19.03 -18.28
N SER A 71 -6.03 -18.20 -19.16
CA SER A 71 -7.06 -18.61 -20.11
C SER A 71 -6.51 -19.25 -21.39
N GLU A 72 -5.18 -19.19 -21.61
CA GLU A 72 -4.50 -19.65 -22.82
C GLU A 72 -3.68 -20.90 -22.54
N PRO A 73 -4.17 -22.12 -22.87
CA PRO A 73 -3.52 -23.39 -22.48
C PRO A 73 -2.04 -23.51 -22.90
N ASP A 74 -1.69 -23.03 -24.10
CA ASP A 74 -0.33 -23.11 -24.61
C ASP A 74 0.64 -22.21 -23.83
N GLN A 75 0.19 -21.01 -23.40
CA GLN A 75 1.00 -20.12 -22.58
C GLN A 75 1.21 -20.71 -21.17
N VAL A 76 0.16 -21.29 -20.59
CA VAL A 76 0.22 -21.91 -19.26
C VAL A 76 1.17 -23.10 -19.27
N ARG A 77 1.06 -23.99 -20.28
CA ARG A 77 1.95 -25.14 -20.45
C ARG A 77 3.41 -24.69 -20.61
N ALA A 78 3.69 -23.73 -21.47
CA ALA A 78 5.04 -23.21 -21.67
C ALA A 78 5.60 -22.56 -20.39
N ALA A 79 4.77 -21.86 -19.62
CA ALA A 79 5.19 -21.27 -18.35
C ALA A 79 5.50 -22.32 -17.27
N MET A 80 4.89 -23.50 -17.33
CA MET A 80 5.08 -24.60 -16.36
C MET A 80 6.19 -25.59 -16.74
N ASP A 81 6.76 -25.48 -17.93
CA ASP A 81 7.80 -26.42 -18.38
C ASP A 81 9.04 -26.35 -17.46
N GLY A 82 9.42 -27.53 -16.89
CA GLY A 82 10.52 -27.65 -15.92
C GLY A 82 10.29 -27.00 -14.57
N VAL A 83 9.06 -26.57 -14.23
CA VAL A 83 8.71 -25.98 -12.93
C VAL A 83 8.42 -27.06 -11.89
N HIS A 84 9.01 -26.94 -10.70
CA HIS A 84 8.76 -27.84 -9.58
C HIS A 84 7.44 -27.51 -8.87
N THR A 85 7.22 -26.23 -8.52
CA THR A 85 6.04 -25.78 -7.77
C THR A 85 5.33 -24.63 -8.49
N VAL A 86 4.01 -24.69 -8.57
CA VAL A 86 3.19 -23.60 -9.10
C VAL A 86 2.38 -22.95 -7.97
N LEU A 87 2.58 -21.66 -7.78
CA LEU A 87 1.77 -20.82 -6.90
C LEU A 87 0.61 -20.21 -7.69
N TYR A 88 -0.61 -20.69 -7.43
CA TYR A 88 -1.83 -20.18 -8.04
C TYR A 88 -2.40 -19.05 -7.18
N LEU A 89 -2.05 -17.79 -7.52
CA LEU A 89 -2.42 -16.59 -6.76
C LEU A 89 -3.37 -15.67 -7.53
N VAL A 90 -3.84 -16.11 -8.70
CA VAL A 90 -4.76 -15.33 -9.54
C VAL A 90 -6.19 -15.58 -9.13
N HIS A 91 -6.94 -14.50 -9.00
CA HIS A 91 -8.40 -14.54 -8.95
C HIS A 91 -8.96 -13.27 -9.55
N SER A 92 -10.08 -13.38 -10.24
CA SER A 92 -10.80 -12.20 -10.68
C SER A 92 -11.89 -11.84 -9.67
N MET A 93 -11.94 -10.58 -9.30
CA MET A 93 -13.13 -10.01 -8.66
C MET A 93 -13.98 -9.34 -9.75
N GLY A 94 -14.60 -10.16 -10.62
CA GLY A 94 -15.46 -9.68 -11.70
C GLY A 94 -16.90 -9.51 -11.25
N SER A 95 -17.59 -8.51 -11.77
CA SER A 95 -19.05 -8.38 -11.68
C SER A 95 -19.68 -8.96 -12.96
N GLY A 96 -20.36 -10.09 -12.84
CA GLY A 96 -21.08 -10.71 -13.97
C GLY A 96 -21.35 -12.19 -13.72
N GLY A 97 -22.48 -12.71 -14.20
CA GLY A 97 -22.94 -14.11 -13.97
C GLY A 97 -21.96 -15.18 -14.43
N ASP A 98 -21.13 -14.89 -15.43
CA ASP A 98 -20.22 -15.86 -16.05
C ASP A 98 -18.83 -15.92 -15.37
N PHE A 99 -18.62 -15.15 -14.29
CA PHE A 99 -17.27 -15.11 -13.71
C PHE A 99 -16.91 -16.42 -12.99
N VAL A 100 -17.87 -17.07 -12.33
CA VAL A 100 -17.66 -18.34 -11.63
C VAL A 100 -17.28 -19.46 -12.61
N GLU A 101 -17.97 -19.56 -13.75
CA GLU A 101 -17.66 -20.54 -14.79
C GLU A 101 -16.28 -20.28 -15.43
N ARG A 102 -15.94 -19.01 -15.67
CA ARG A 102 -14.64 -18.62 -16.20
C ARG A 102 -13.49 -19.00 -15.25
N GLU A 103 -13.63 -18.75 -13.96
CA GLU A 103 -12.63 -19.12 -12.96
C GLU A 103 -12.43 -20.63 -12.89
N GLN A 104 -13.51 -21.41 -13.00
CA GLN A 104 -13.41 -22.88 -13.09
C GLN A 104 -12.69 -23.32 -14.37
N GLY A 105 -13.00 -22.73 -15.52
CA GLY A 105 -12.33 -23.03 -16.78
C GLY A 105 -10.84 -22.72 -16.73
N ILE A 106 -10.45 -21.63 -16.06
CA ILE A 106 -9.04 -21.30 -15.82
C ILE A 106 -8.37 -22.35 -14.92
N ALA A 107 -9.05 -22.80 -13.85
CA ALA A 107 -8.52 -23.84 -12.98
C ALA A 107 -8.33 -25.18 -13.72
N ASP A 108 -9.25 -25.54 -14.61
CA ASP A 108 -9.13 -26.74 -15.46
C ASP A 108 -7.89 -26.64 -16.39
N VAL A 109 -7.64 -25.48 -17.00
CA VAL A 109 -6.45 -25.24 -17.84
C VAL A 109 -5.18 -25.40 -17.01
N VAL A 110 -5.13 -24.81 -15.81
CA VAL A 110 -3.98 -24.90 -14.90
C VAL A 110 -3.73 -26.35 -14.46
N ALA A 111 -4.78 -27.08 -14.06
CA ALA A 111 -4.69 -28.46 -13.63
C ALA A 111 -4.11 -29.36 -14.74
N VAL A 112 -4.66 -29.29 -15.95
CA VAL A 112 -4.20 -30.07 -17.11
C VAL A 112 -2.76 -29.70 -17.50
N ALA A 113 -2.42 -28.44 -17.50
CA ALA A 113 -1.06 -27.99 -17.83
C ALA A 113 -0.03 -28.46 -16.79
N ALA A 114 -0.39 -28.42 -15.49
CA ALA A 114 0.47 -28.89 -14.41
C ALA A 114 0.75 -30.41 -14.52
N GLU A 115 -0.28 -31.21 -14.81
CA GLU A 115 -0.13 -32.64 -15.07
C GLU A 115 0.79 -32.91 -16.26
N GLN A 116 0.58 -32.25 -17.40
CA GLN A 116 1.37 -32.43 -18.62
C GLN A 116 2.83 -31.97 -18.45
N ALA A 117 3.07 -30.92 -17.67
CA ALA A 117 4.41 -30.40 -17.38
C ALA A 117 5.16 -31.20 -16.30
N GLY A 118 4.50 -32.14 -15.63
CA GLY A 118 5.08 -32.91 -14.53
C GLY A 118 5.39 -32.08 -13.28
N VAL A 119 4.61 -31.02 -13.03
CA VAL A 119 4.68 -30.20 -11.82
C VAL A 119 4.52 -31.11 -10.59
N GLN A 120 5.37 -30.89 -9.57
CA GLN A 120 5.35 -31.75 -8.38
C GLN A 120 4.34 -31.26 -7.32
N GLN A 121 4.10 -29.95 -7.24
CA GLN A 121 3.21 -29.36 -6.23
C GLN A 121 2.46 -28.17 -6.81
N LEU A 122 1.14 -28.14 -6.59
CA LEU A 122 0.34 -26.93 -6.72
C LEU A 122 0.12 -26.32 -5.33
N VAL A 123 0.24 -24.99 -5.20
CA VAL A 123 -0.11 -24.24 -3.99
C VAL A 123 -1.14 -23.20 -4.36
N TYR A 124 -2.32 -23.30 -3.81
CA TYR A 124 -3.42 -22.38 -4.08
C TYR A 124 -3.74 -21.51 -2.87
N LEU A 125 -3.82 -20.21 -3.05
CA LEU A 125 -4.29 -19.28 -2.02
C LEU A 125 -5.78 -18.95 -2.26
N SER A 126 -6.63 -19.60 -1.49
CA SER A 126 -8.08 -19.41 -1.48
C SER A 126 -8.51 -18.43 -0.38
N GLY A 127 -9.80 -18.18 -0.29
CA GLY A 127 -10.42 -17.45 0.82
C GLY A 127 -11.16 -18.40 1.75
N LEU A 128 -11.08 -18.10 3.04
CA LEU A 128 -11.85 -18.81 4.06
C LEU A 128 -13.34 -18.56 3.85
N HIS A 129 -14.12 -19.62 3.85
CA HIS A 129 -15.58 -19.57 3.74
C HIS A 129 -16.24 -20.39 4.85
N PRO A 130 -17.50 -20.09 5.22
CA PRO A 130 -18.25 -20.89 6.18
C PRO A 130 -18.49 -22.30 5.65
N ASP A 131 -18.57 -23.28 6.58
CA ASP A 131 -18.92 -24.67 6.25
C ASP A 131 -20.40 -24.77 5.88
N ARG A 132 -20.70 -24.63 4.59
CA ARG A 132 -22.04 -24.66 4.00
C ARG A 132 -22.05 -25.31 2.63
N PRO A 133 -23.23 -25.73 2.13
CA PRO A 133 -23.41 -26.12 0.75
C PRO A 133 -22.93 -25.03 -0.22
N VAL A 134 -22.22 -25.44 -1.26
CA VAL A 134 -21.55 -24.52 -2.23
C VAL A 134 -22.53 -23.56 -2.89
N ASP A 135 -23.75 -24.00 -3.12
CA ASP A 135 -24.83 -23.21 -3.74
C ASP A 135 -25.41 -22.13 -2.80
N GLU A 136 -25.16 -22.23 -1.51
CA GLU A 136 -25.53 -21.22 -0.51
C GLU A 136 -24.44 -20.15 -0.29
N LEU A 137 -23.21 -20.39 -0.78
CA LEU A 137 -22.11 -19.44 -0.66
C LEU A 137 -22.32 -18.22 -1.57
N SER A 138 -21.76 -17.07 -1.18
CA SER A 138 -21.68 -15.92 -2.08
C SER A 138 -20.92 -16.28 -3.36
N ASP A 139 -21.22 -15.63 -4.49
CA ASP A 139 -20.57 -15.94 -5.78
C ASP A 139 -19.06 -15.94 -5.68
N HIS A 140 -18.49 -15.02 -4.90
CA HIS A 140 -17.05 -14.95 -4.67
C HIS A 140 -16.52 -16.17 -3.91
N MET A 141 -17.15 -16.56 -2.80
CA MET A 141 -16.74 -17.73 -2.02
C MET A 141 -17.01 -19.04 -2.77
N ARG A 142 -18.12 -19.11 -3.48
CA ARG A 142 -18.47 -20.24 -4.35
C ARG A 142 -17.41 -20.46 -5.43
N SER A 143 -16.95 -19.37 -6.08
CA SER A 143 -15.88 -19.46 -7.07
C SER A 143 -14.60 -20.04 -6.47
N ARG A 144 -14.21 -19.57 -5.28
CA ARG A 144 -13.02 -20.05 -4.57
C ARG A 144 -13.07 -21.53 -4.26
N GLU A 145 -14.20 -21.98 -3.73
CA GLU A 145 -14.40 -23.39 -3.40
C GLU A 145 -14.43 -24.26 -4.66
N LEU A 146 -15.08 -23.83 -5.73
CA LEU A 146 -15.11 -24.58 -6.98
C LEU A 146 -13.75 -24.67 -7.65
N VAL A 147 -12.93 -23.59 -7.61
CA VAL A 147 -11.53 -23.63 -8.07
C VAL A 147 -10.72 -24.62 -7.24
N ALA A 148 -10.83 -24.58 -5.89
CA ALA A 148 -10.14 -25.52 -5.03
C ALA A 148 -10.49 -26.97 -5.40
N ARG A 149 -11.78 -27.30 -5.58
CA ARG A 149 -12.21 -28.65 -5.98
C ARG A 149 -11.64 -29.09 -7.33
N ARG A 150 -11.50 -28.17 -8.29
CA ARG A 150 -10.92 -28.48 -9.60
C ARG A 150 -9.42 -28.82 -9.48
N LEU A 151 -8.69 -28.03 -8.70
CA LEU A 151 -7.27 -28.27 -8.45
C LEU A 151 -7.04 -29.54 -7.63
N ASP A 152 -7.89 -29.80 -6.62
CA ASP A 152 -7.81 -31.03 -5.81
C ASP A 152 -8.11 -32.31 -6.62
N ALA A 153 -8.83 -32.19 -7.71
CA ALA A 153 -9.20 -33.33 -8.57
C ALA A 153 -8.10 -33.71 -9.58
N CYS A 154 -7.07 -32.87 -9.75
CA CYS A 154 -5.95 -33.21 -10.63
C CYS A 154 -4.97 -34.20 -9.95
N SER A 155 -4.13 -34.85 -10.76
CA SER A 155 -3.15 -35.83 -10.26
C SER A 155 -1.95 -35.18 -9.55
N VAL A 156 -1.76 -33.87 -9.70
CA VAL A 156 -0.71 -33.11 -9.02
C VAL A 156 -1.16 -32.75 -7.61
N PRO A 157 -0.41 -33.12 -6.56
CA PRO A 157 -0.75 -32.76 -5.20
C PRO A 157 -0.97 -31.25 -5.02
N THR A 158 -2.12 -30.88 -4.45
CA THR A 158 -2.51 -29.48 -4.27
C THR A 158 -2.61 -29.13 -2.78
N LEU A 159 -1.81 -28.16 -2.33
CA LEU A 159 -1.95 -27.55 -1.01
C LEU A 159 -2.76 -26.25 -1.13
N THR A 160 -3.99 -26.29 -0.65
CA THR A 160 -4.88 -25.12 -0.63
C THR A 160 -4.83 -24.44 0.72
N PHE A 161 -4.40 -23.18 0.76
CA PHE A 161 -4.57 -22.31 1.93
C PHE A 161 -5.87 -21.51 1.82
N GLU A 162 -6.77 -21.71 2.78
CA GLU A 162 -7.98 -20.92 2.94
C GLU A 162 -7.68 -19.77 3.93
N ALA A 163 -7.37 -18.60 3.38
CA ALA A 163 -6.95 -17.45 4.19
C ALA A 163 -8.15 -16.64 4.68
N GLY A 164 -8.10 -16.22 5.92
CA GLY A 164 -8.98 -15.20 6.47
C GLY A 164 -8.74 -13.83 5.82
N VAL A 165 -9.29 -12.78 6.46
CA VAL A 165 -9.16 -11.40 5.95
C VAL A 165 -7.70 -10.95 6.01
N VAL A 166 -7.06 -10.75 4.85
CA VAL A 166 -5.64 -10.36 4.77
C VAL A 166 -5.45 -8.91 5.16
N ILE A 167 -4.58 -8.67 6.14
CA ILE A 167 -4.26 -7.37 6.71
C ILE A 167 -2.86 -6.92 6.28
N GLY A 168 -2.79 -5.81 5.59
CA GLY A 168 -1.55 -5.16 5.14
C GLY A 168 -1.85 -4.06 4.13
N THR A 169 -0.99 -3.07 4.01
CA THR A 169 -1.13 -1.95 3.08
C THR A 169 -1.28 -2.44 1.65
N GLY A 170 -2.30 -1.99 0.93
CA GLY A 170 -2.61 -2.43 -0.44
C GLY A 170 -3.59 -3.62 -0.52
N SER A 171 -3.84 -4.35 0.58
CA SER A 171 -4.91 -5.35 0.62
C SER A 171 -6.28 -4.67 0.56
N ILE A 172 -7.16 -5.15 -0.29
CA ILE A 172 -8.51 -4.57 -0.50
C ILE A 172 -9.29 -4.51 0.81
N SER A 173 -9.24 -5.58 1.60
CA SER A 173 -9.94 -5.67 2.88
C SER A 173 -9.38 -4.69 3.92
N PHE A 174 -8.07 -4.57 4.00
CA PHE A 174 -7.42 -3.59 4.89
C PHE A 174 -7.74 -2.16 4.48
N GLU A 175 -7.68 -1.85 3.18
CA GLU A 175 -8.00 -0.53 2.67
C GLU A 175 -9.48 -0.16 2.90
N MET A 176 -10.38 -1.13 2.82
CA MET A 176 -11.79 -0.93 3.17
C MET A 176 -11.93 -0.54 4.66
N ILE A 177 -11.30 -1.28 5.57
CA ILE A 177 -11.28 -0.98 7.00
C ILE A 177 -10.71 0.42 7.24
N ARG A 178 -9.57 0.73 6.63
CA ARG A 178 -8.88 2.00 6.76
C ARG A 178 -9.77 3.16 6.33
N HIS A 179 -10.29 3.12 5.11
CA HIS A 179 -11.11 4.21 4.58
C HIS A 179 -12.41 4.41 5.36
N LEU A 180 -13.07 3.33 5.79
CA LEU A 180 -14.27 3.44 6.63
C LEU A 180 -13.94 4.06 7.99
N ALA A 181 -12.89 3.57 8.67
CA ALA A 181 -12.49 4.08 9.97
C ALA A 181 -12.00 5.53 9.91
N GLU A 182 -11.26 5.94 8.87
CA GLU A 182 -10.80 7.32 8.72
C GLU A 182 -11.92 8.30 8.42
N ARG A 183 -12.91 7.91 7.63
CA ARG A 183 -13.97 8.82 7.12
C ARG A 183 -15.17 8.93 8.03
N LEU A 184 -15.48 7.89 8.81
CA LEU A 184 -16.72 7.82 9.58
C LEU A 184 -16.44 7.76 11.09
N PRO A 185 -16.64 8.85 11.83
CA PRO A 185 -16.59 8.83 13.30
C PRO A 185 -17.76 8.04 13.92
N VAL A 186 -18.92 8.03 13.25
CA VAL A 186 -20.08 7.19 13.56
C VAL A 186 -20.40 6.38 12.31
N MET A 187 -20.37 5.07 12.44
CA MET A 187 -20.60 4.14 11.34
C MET A 187 -21.97 3.48 11.48
N PRO A 188 -22.92 3.76 10.58
CA PRO A 188 -24.13 2.97 10.48
C PRO A 188 -23.75 1.57 10.02
N GLY A 189 -23.93 0.58 10.88
CA GLY A 189 -23.47 -0.78 10.67
C GLY A 189 -24.58 -1.73 10.27
N PRO A 190 -24.52 -2.37 9.08
CA PRO A 190 -25.34 -3.52 8.77
C PRO A 190 -25.10 -4.66 9.77
N LYS A 191 -26.03 -5.62 9.85
CA LYS A 191 -25.92 -6.76 10.80
C LYS A 191 -24.63 -7.55 10.65
N TRP A 192 -24.08 -7.68 9.45
CA TRP A 192 -22.86 -8.44 9.17
C TRP A 192 -21.60 -7.86 9.84
N LEU A 193 -21.60 -6.61 10.30
CA LEU A 193 -20.49 -6.07 11.10
C LEU A 193 -20.31 -6.77 12.45
N ALA A 194 -21.33 -7.50 12.91
CA ALA A 194 -21.26 -8.31 14.13
C ALA A 194 -20.75 -9.74 13.88
N ASN A 195 -20.63 -10.15 12.60
CA ASN A 195 -20.12 -11.47 12.25
C ASN A 195 -18.65 -11.59 12.62
N ARG A 196 -18.26 -12.80 13.00
CA ARG A 196 -16.90 -13.12 13.42
C ARG A 196 -16.08 -13.55 12.21
N VAL A 197 -14.97 -12.89 12.04
CA VAL A 197 -13.98 -13.23 11.02
C VAL A 197 -12.61 -13.37 11.66
N GLU A 198 -11.76 -14.18 11.08
CA GLU A 198 -10.39 -14.31 11.54
C GLU A 198 -9.46 -13.63 10.53
N PRO A 199 -8.81 -12.51 10.91
CA PRO A 199 -7.83 -11.86 10.03
C PRO A 199 -6.50 -12.62 10.02
N ILE A 200 -5.69 -12.35 8.98
CA ILE A 200 -4.30 -12.81 8.91
C ILE A 200 -3.40 -11.69 8.39
N GLY A 201 -2.24 -11.48 9.02
CA GLY A 201 -1.24 -10.53 8.52
C GLY A 201 -0.64 -10.98 7.19
N ILE A 202 -0.37 -10.04 6.27
CA ILE A 202 0.28 -10.38 4.99
C ILE A 202 1.60 -11.11 5.19
N ARG A 203 2.37 -10.77 6.22
CA ARG A 203 3.61 -11.46 6.58
C ARG A 203 3.41 -12.95 6.82
N ASP A 204 2.36 -13.31 7.55
CA ASP A 204 2.06 -14.70 7.87
C ASP A 204 1.55 -15.47 6.65
N VAL A 205 0.78 -14.80 5.76
CA VAL A 205 0.40 -15.39 4.45
C VAL A 205 1.64 -15.73 3.63
N LEU A 206 2.59 -14.79 3.52
CA LEU A 206 3.83 -15.02 2.77
C LEU A 206 4.69 -16.10 3.41
N TYR A 207 4.72 -16.16 4.75
CA TYR A 207 5.39 -17.22 5.50
C TYR A 207 4.88 -18.60 5.10
N TYR A 208 3.57 -18.83 5.14
CA TYR A 208 2.99 -20.11 4.77
C TYR A 208 3.20 -20.47 3.30
N LEU A 209 3.06 -19.51 2.38
CA LEU A 209 3.30 -19.73 0.96
C LEU A 209 4.76 -20.08 0.66
N LEU A 210 5.71 -19.38 1.29
CA LEU A 210 7.14 -19.66 1.15
C LEU A 210 7.49 -21.05 1.68
N HIS A 211 7.00 -21.41 2.88
CA HIS A 211 7.27 -22.71 3.48
C HIS A 211 6.59 -23.86 2.73
N ALA A 212 5.44 -23.63 2.10
CA ALA A 212 4.80 -24.59 1.22
C ALA A 212 5.70 -24.96 0.02
N CYS A 213 6.42 -23.98 -0.55
CA CYS A 213 7.38 -24.23 -1.62
C CYS A 213 8.64 -25.00 -1.12
N ALA A 214 8.93 -24.94 0.17
CA ALA A 214 10.09 -25.57 0.79
C ALA A 214 9.81 -26.96 1.37
N LEU A 215 8.58 -27.45 1.34
CA LEU A 215 8.24 -28.79 1.81
C LEU A 215 9.11 -29.85 1.08
N GLU A 216 9.61 -30.83 1.81
CA GLU A 216 10.47 -31.88 1.23
C GLU A 216 9.69 -32.80 0.30
N GLU A 217 8.44 -33.10 0.64
CA GLU A 217 7.54 -33.93 -0.17
C GLU A 217 6.25 -33.15 -0.53
N PRO A 218 5.72 -33.37 -1.74
CA PRO A 218 4.43 -32.80 -2.14
C PRO A 218 3.27 -33.23 -1.23
N VAL A 219 2.37 -32.31 -0.95
CA VAL A 219 1.25 -32.55 -0.02
C VAL A 219 -0.08 -32.23 -0.68
N GLN A 220 -1.03 -33.14 -0.56
CA GLN A 220 -2.44 -32.94 -0.88
C GLN A 220 -3.19 -32.60 0.41
N ALA A 221 -3.53 -31.33 0.61
CA ALA A 221 -4.23 -30.89 1.83
C ALA A 221 -4.98 -29.57 1.62
N ARG A 222 -5.97 -29.32 2.47
CA ARG A 222 -6.57 -28.01 2.68
C ARG A 222 -6.26 -27.54 4.09
N ALA A 223 -5.75 -26.33 4.23
CA ALA A 223 -5.34 -25.76 5.49
C ALA A 223 -5.88 -24.33 5.64
N GLN A 224 -6.58 -24.09 6.73
CA GLN A 224 -7.09 -22.77 7.05
C GLN A 224 -6.01 -21.97 7.77
N ILE A 225 -5.85 -20.69 7.37
CA ILE A 225 -4.83 -19.81 7.94
C ILE A 225 -5.45 -18.48 8.44
N GLY A 226 -5.12 -18.13 9.68
CA GLY A 226 -5.61 -16.95 10.39
C GLY A 226 -4.63 -16.52 11.48
N CYS A 227 -4.98 -15.51 12.27
CA CYS A 227 -4.13 -15.02 13.37
C CYS A 227 -4.36 -15.73 14.72
N GLY A 228 -5.14 -16.79 14.78
CA GLY A 228 -5.51 -17.52 16.01
C GLY A 228 -6.54 -16.78 16.88
N SER A 229 -7.15 -15.70 16.38
CA SER A 229 -8.11 -14.91 17.16
C SER A 229 -9.21 -14.32 16.28
N ALA A 230 -10.41 -14.86 16.42
CA ALA A 230 -11.59 -14.36 15.72
C ALA A 230 -12.08 -13.03 16.31
N GLN A 231 -12.43 -12.10 15.44
CA GLN A 231 -12.92 -10.77 15.79
C GLN A 231 -14.17 -10.42 15.00
N THR A 232 -14.99 -9.49 15.52
CA THR A 232 -16.06 -8.93 14.70
C THR A 232 -15.49 -7.86 13.75
N PHE A 233 -16.10 -7.69 12.59
CA PHE A 233 -15.66 -6.62 11.69
C PHE A 233 -15.81 -5.24 12.34
N ALA A 234 -16.80 -5.06 13.21
CA ALA A 234 -16.97 -3.85 14.01
C ALA A 234 -15.78 -3.62 14.98
N SER A 235 -15.26 -4.67 15.62
CA SER A 235 -14.07 -4.53 16.48
C SER A 235 -12.83 -4.21 15.67
N MET A 236 -12.67 -4.80 14.48
CA MET A 236 -11.55 -4.49 13.59
C MET A 236 -11.52 -3.00 13.18
N LEU A 237 -12.68 -2.40 12.88
CA LEU A 237 -12.79 -0.97 12.59
C LEU A 237 -12.41 -0.08 13.79
N THR A 238 -12.83 -0.46 15.00
CA THR A 238 -12.51 0.30 16.23
C THR A 238 -11.06 0.13 16.64
N ASP A 239 -10.50 -1.06 16.50
CA ASP A 239 -9.09 -1.34 16.78
C ASP A 239 -8.16 -0.65 15.79
N PHE A 240 -8.50 -0.66 14.49
CA PHE A 240 -7.79 0.15 13.51
C PHE A 240 -7.76 1.63 13.92
N ALA A 241 -8.92 2.19 14.29
CA ALA A 241 -9.00 3.60 14.67
C ALA A 241 -8.13 3.91 15.90
N ALA A 242 -8.07 3.01 16.87
CA ALA A 242 -7.22 3.15 18.05
C ALA A 242 -5.72 3.11 17.70
N GLU A 243 -5.28 2.16 16.86
CA GLU A 243 -3.88 2.07 16.42
C GLU A 243 -3.48 3.25 15.52
N ALA A 244 -4.41 3.78 14.71
CA ALA A 244 -4.19 4.96 13.88
C ALA A 244 -4.26 6.30 14.65
N GLY A 245 -4.46 6.28 15.97
CA GLY A 245 -4.56 7.50 16.79
C GLY A 245 -5.80 8.36 16.48
N LEU A 246 -6.84 7.76 15.88
CA LEU A 246 -8.07 8.45 15.57
C LEU A 246 -8.98 8.54 16.82
N ALA A 247 -9.88 9.52 16.85
CA ALA A 247 -10.91 9.59 17.88
C ALA A 247 -11.75 8.29 17.88
N ARG A 248 -12.28 7.93 19.06
CA ARG A 248 -13.07 6.69 19.23
C ARG A 248 -14.20 6.59 18.19
N ARG A 249 -14.25 5.49 17.46
CA ARG A 249 -15.30 5.18 16.49
C ARG A 249 -16.49 4.53 17.19
N ARG A 250 -17.70 4.84 16.71
CA ARG A 250 -18.93 4.21 17.19
C ARG A 250 -19.60 3.50 16.03
N VAL A 251 -19.77 2.19 16.16
CA VAL A 251 -20.58 1.40 15.22
C VAL A 251 -22.00 1.35 15.77
N VAL A 252 -22.96 1.85 14.99
CA VAL A 252 -24.38 1.85 15.36
C VAL A 252 -25.06 0.78 14.49
N PRO A 253 -25.51 -0.35 15.09
CA PRO A 253 -26.16 -1.40 14.32
C PRO A 253 -27.47 -0.87 13.74
N LEU A 254 -27.65 -1.01 12.43
CA LEU A 254 -28.90 -0.71 11.75
C LEU A 254 -29.51 -2.02 11.24
N PRO A 255 -30.83 -2.19 11.37
CA PRO A 255 -31.54 -3.37 10.88
C PRO A 255 -31.70 -3.35 9.35
N LEU A 256 -30.71 -2.91 8.60
CA LEU A 256 -30.73 -2.86 7.15
C LEU A 256 -30.41 -4.26 6.58
N PRO A 257 -31.31 -4.88 5.83
CA PRO A 257 -31.16 -6.27 5.35
C PRO A 257 -30.30 -6.38 4.07
N ALA A 258 -29.71 -5.31 3.56
CA ALA A 258 -29.27 -5.30 2.18
C ALA A 258 -27.74 -5.34 2.05
N GLN A 259 -27.19 -6.53 1.81
CA GLN A 259 -25.78 -6.74 1.42
C GLN A 259 -25.38 -5.87 0.21
N LYS A 260 -26.25 -5.82 -0.83
CA LYS A 260 -26.02 -4.97 -2.02
C LYS A 260 -25.97 -3.49 -1.68
N LEU A 261 -26.89 -3.00 -0.83
CA LEU A 261 -26.89 -1.61 -0.36
C LEU A 261 -25.63 -1.29 0.46
N SER A 262 -25.13 -2.24 1.27
CA SER A 262 -23.90 -2.09 2.00
C SER A 262 -22.69 -1.92 1.08
N GLY A 263 -22.59 -2.72 0.02
CA GLY A 263 -21.53 -2.59 -0.98
C GLY A 263 -21.56 -1.27 -1.75
N VAL A 264 -22.76 -0.82 -2.14
CA VAL A 264 -22.94 0.51 -2.77
C VAL A 264 -22.52 1.62 -1.82
N TRP A 265 -22.93 1.57 -0.55
CA TRP A 265 -22.55 2.54 0.47
C TRP A 265 -21.04 2.57 0.72
N ILE A 266 -20.39 1.39 0.80
CA ILE A 266 -18.93 1.29 0.93
C ILE A 266 -18.26 1.94 -0.28
N GLY A 267 -18.69 1.62 -1.51
CA GLY A 267 -18.13 2.20 -2.73
C GLY A 267 -18.34 3.71 -2.85
N LEU A 268 -19.38 4.29 -2.25
CA LEU A 268 -19.58 5.74 -2.20
C LEU A 268 -18.66 6.42 -1.18
N ILE A 269 -18.36 5.75 -0.07
CA ILE A 269 -17.55 6.32 1.02
C ILE A 269 -16.06 6.04 0.83
N THR A 270 -15.73 4.93 0.18
CA THR A 270 -14.35 4.52 -0.08
C THR A 270 -14.01 4.70 -1.56
N PRO A 271 -12.75 4.77 -1.96
CA PRO A 271 -12.36 4.76 -3.37
C PRO A 271 -12.42 3.36 -4.01
N ILE A 272 -12.83 2.34 -3.25
CA ILE A 272 -12.95 0.97 -3.75
C ILE A 272 -14.07 0.90 -4.78
N PRO A 273 -13.85 0.30 -5.96
CA PRO A 273 -14.89 0.13 -6.96
C PRO A 273 -16.12 -0.58 -6.39
N VAL A 274 -17.30 -0.04 -6.67
CA VAL A 274 -18.59 -0.53 -6.11
C VAL A 274 -18.79 -2.03 -6.34
N GLY A 275 -18.42 -2.55 -7.51
CA GLY A 275 -18.53 -3.98 -7.82
C GLY A 275 -17.73 -4.87 -6.86
N ILE A 276 -16.51 -4.45 -6.52
CA ILE A 276 -15.64 -5.14 -5.55
C ILE A 276 -16.23 -5.01 -4.14
N ALA A 277 -16.66 -3.80 -3.76
CA ALA A 277 -17.24 -3.55 -2.44
C ALA A 277 -18.51 -4.40 -2.18
N ILE A 278 -19.35 -4.63 -3.20
CA ILE A 278 -20.52 -5.51 -3.09
C ILE A 278 -20.11 -6.96 -2.81
N GLN A 279 -19.10 -7.47 -3.52
CA GLN A 279 -18.64 -8.86 -3.34
C GLN A 279 -17.99 -9.06 -1.96
N LEU A 280 -17.18 -8.10 -1.51
CA LEU A 280 -16.59 -8.13 -0.17
C LEU A 280 -17.67 -8.10 0.91
N ALA A 281 -18.66 -7.20 0.80
CA ALA A 281 -19.77 -7.13 1.75
C ALA A 281 -20.60 -8.44 1.77
N ALA A 282 -20.77 -9.09 0.63
CA ALA A 282 -21.43 -10.38 0.54
C ALA A 282 -20.63 -11.51 1.20
N SER A 283 -19.29 -11.49 1.08
CA SER A 283 -18.40 -12.46 1.71
C SER A 283 -18.34 -12.32 3.24
N LEU A 284 -18.67 -11.15 3.78
CA LEU A 284 -18.73 -10.89 5.23
C LEU A 284 -20.11 -11.16 5.84
N ALA A 285 -21.05 -11.69 5.03
CA ALA A 285 -22.42 -11.92 5.47
C ALA A 285 -22.54 -12.96 6.59
N GLU A 286 -21.51 -13.76 6.80
CA GLU A 286 -21.47 -14.88 7.74
C GLU A 286 -20.16 -14.97 8.48
N ASP A 287 -20.15 -15.75 9.58
CA ASP A 287 -18.95 -16.03 10.35
C ASP A 287 -17.97 -16.86 9.50
N ALA A 288 -16.69 -16.45 9.52
CA ALA A 288 -15.59 -17.16 8.90
C ALA A 288 -14.41 -17.19 9.89
N VAL A 289 -14.34 -18.28 10.67
CA VAL A 289 -13.33 -18.51 11.70
C VAL A 289 -12.49 -19.71 11.32
N THR A 290 -11.19 -19.63 11.46
CA THR A 290 -10.24 -20.68 11.09
C THR A 290 -10.12 -21.76 12.16
N ASP A 291 -9.78 -22.96 11.69
CA ASP A 291 -9.19 -24.04 12.48
C ASP A 291 -7.77 -24.30 11.96
N ASN A 292 -6.76 -23.78 12.64
CA ASN A 292 -5.36 -23.87 12.22
C ASN A 292 -4.70 -25.24 12.50
N HIS A 293 -5.41 -26.26 12.96
CA HIS A 293 -4.82 -27.54 13.33
C HIS A 293 -4.14 -28.26 12.15
N GLU A 294 -4.72 -28.19 10.95
CA GLU A 294 -4.12 -28.82 9.77
C GLU A 294 -2.83 -28.09 9.35
N VAL A 295 -2.85 -26.76 9.33
CA VAL A 295 -1.66 -25.98 8.93
C VAL A 295 -0.49 -26.23 9.90
N ALA A 296 -0.74 -26.31 11.21
CA ALA A 296 0.31 -26.52 12.21
C ALA A 296 0.98 -27.90 12.11
N ARG A 297 0.31 -28.90 11.50
CA ARG A 297 0.89 -30.21 11.21
C ARG A 297 1.83 -30.20 10.02
N LEU A 298 1.59 -29.32 9.05
CA LEU A 298 2.33 -29.22 7.80
C LEU A 298 3.48 -28.21 7.92
N ILE A 299 3.19 -27.06 8.46
CA ILE A 299 4.09 -25.92 8.56
C ILE A 299 3.97 -25.34 9.97
N PRO A 300 5.03 -25.39 10.78
CA PRO A 300 5.03 -24.79 12.11
C PRO A 300 4.73 -23.28 12.03
N ASP A 301 4.16 -22.73 13.09
CA ASP A 301 3.93 -21.30 13.18
C ASP A 301 5.22 -20.47 13.02
N PRO A 302 5.13 -19.24 12.52
CA PRO A 302 6.28 -18.36 12.40
C PRO A 302 7.06 -18.20 13.71
N PRO A 303 8.39 -18.04 13.67
CA PRO A 303 9.15 -17.69 14.86
C PRO A 303 8.59 -16.45 15.55
N GLY A 304 8.20 -16.59 16.81
CA GLY A 304 7.53 -15.53 17.59
C GLY A 304 6.00 -15.57 17.53
N GLY A 305 5.42 -16.57 16.87
CA GLY A 305 3.98 -16.79 16.74
C GLY A 305 3.32 -15.96 15.64
N LEU A 306 2.02 -16.18 15.47
CA LEU A 306 1.19 -15.49 14.48
C LEU A 306 1.01 -14.01 14.83
N THR A 307 0.99 -13.18 13.82
CA THR A 307 0.81 -11.73 13.96
C THR A 307 -0.64 -11.39 14.30
N SER A 308 -0.89 -10.88 15.51
CA SER A 308 -2.24 -10.45 15.89
C SER A 308 -2.76 -9.33 14.99
N TYR A 309 -4.08 -9.18 14.86
CA TYR A 309 -4.70 -8.13 14.05
C TYR A 309 -4.13 -6.74 14.36
N ARG A 310 -4.05 -6.35 15.64
CA ARG A 310 -3.52 -5.04 16.03
C ARG A 310 -2.05 -4.87 15.69
N ALA A 311 -1.25 -5.93 15.79
CA ALA A 311 0.15 -5.90 15.38
C ALA A 311 0.29 -5.72 13.87
N ALA A 312 -0.51 -6.44 13.06
CA ALA A 312 -0.54 -6.28 11.60
C ALA A 312 -0.97 -4.86 11.19
N VAL A 313 -1.97 -4.29 11.86
CA VAL A 313 -2.38 -2.88 11.65
C VAL A 313 -1.24 -1.91 11.98
N ARG A 314 -0.56 -2.09 13.14
CA ARG A 314 0.58 -1.23 13.50
C ARG A 314 1.71 -1.32 12.49
N GLN A 315 2.05 -2.51 12.01
CA GLN A 315 3.07 -2.69 10.97
C GLN A 315 2.69 -1.95 9.68
N ALA A 316 1.45 -2.10 9.22
CA ALA A 316 0.96 -1.40 8.04
C ALA A 316 0.96 0.13 8.22
N LEU A 317 0.60 0.64 9.41
CA LEU A 317 0.60 2.07 9.72
C LEU A 317 2.01 2.64 9.95
N ALA A 318 2.92 1.90 10.57
CA ALA A 318 4.29 2.35 10.81
C ALA A 318 5.01 2.63 9.50
N ARG A 319 4.87 1.76 8.52
CA ARG A 319 5.42 1.94 7.18
C ARG A 319 4.81 3.12 6.42
N GLN A 320 3.51 3.38 6.61
CA GLN A 320 2.89 4.60 6.09
C GLN A 320 3.43 5.87 6.77
N ALA A 321 3.92 5.75 8.00
CA ALA A 321 4.49 6.85 8.74
C ALA A 321 5.95 7.13 8.37
N GLU A 322 6.70 6.11 8.03
CA GLU A 322 8.11 6.15 7.62
C GLU A 322 8.27 6.30 6.10
N GLY A 323 7.31 5.83 5.34
CA GLY A 323 7.29 5.93 3.88
C GLY A 323 6.90 7.32 3.39
N PRO A 324 7.08 7.62 2.18
CA PRO A 324 8.20 8.21 1.44
C PRO A 324 8.37 9.68 1.73
N LEU A 325 8.87 10.03 2.89
CA LEU A 325 9.42 11.36 3.15
C LEU A 325 10.81 11.52 2.54
N GLU A 326 11.43 10.42 2.17
CA GLU A 326 12.45 10.34 1.13
C GLU A 326 11.82 10.38 -0.27
N VAL A 327 10.91 11.31 -0.50
CA VAL A 327 10.67 11.78 -1.85
C VAL A 327 11.81 12.74 -2.17
N THR A 328 12.98 12.18 -2.34
CA THR A 328 13.94 12.73 -3.26
C THR A 328 13.26 12.75 -4.62
N TRP A 329 13.54 13.75 -5.41
CA TRP A 329 13.01 13.88 -6.78
C TRP A 329 13.39 12.67 -7.67
N ASP A 330 14.40 11.89 -7.25
CA ASP A 330 14.79 10.56 -7.71
C ASP A 330 14.36 9.55 -6.64
N SER A 331 13.18 8.97 -6.80
CA SER A 331 12.75 7.86 -5.98
C SER A 331 13.41 6.56 -6.45
N ASP A 332 14.63 6.35 -6.06
CA ASP A 332 15.18 5.00 -5.97
C ASP A 332 14.45 4.26 -4.84
N LEU A 333 13.35 3.58 -5.20
CA LEU A 333 12.60 2.66 -4.34
C LEU A 333 13.39 1.35 -4.10
N THR A 334 14.70 1.45 -3.90
CA THR A 334 15.61 0.28 -3.81
C THR A 334 16.01 -0.11 -2.40
N ALA A 335 15.46 0.53 -1.36
CA ALA A 335 15.76 0.11 0.01
C ALA A 335 14.81 -1.02 0.42
N SER A 336 15.36 -2.17 0.75
CA SER A 336 14.81 -3.37 1.42
C SER A 336 13.30 -3.30 1.73
N ALA A 337 12.47 -3.67 0.75
CA ALA A 337 11.03 -3.74 0.95
C ALA A 337 10.69 -4.87 1.93
N GLU A 338 10.10 -4.55 3.07
CA GLU A 338 9.46 -5.54 3.90
C GLU A 338 8.11 -5.97 3.28
N PRO A 339 7.60 -7.19 3.58
CA PRO A 339 6.34 -7.70 3.03
C PRO A 339 5.12 -6.78 3.21
N ALA A 340 5.15 -5.91 4.22
CA ALA A 340 4.06 -4.97 4.51
C ALA A 340 4.17 -3.63 3.76
N ASP A 341 5.25 -3.39 3.02
CA ASP A 341 5.47 -2.14 2.33
C ASP A 341 4.54 -1.96 1.13
N PRO A 342 4.14 -0.71 0.80
CA PRO A 342 3.47 -0.42 -0.46
C PRO A 342 4.37 -0.76 -1.64
N ILE A 343 3.80 -1.42 -2.64
CA ILE A 343 4.51 -1.72 -3.89
C ILE A 343 3.77 -1.09 -5.08
N PRO A 344 4.46 -0.80 -6.20
CA PRO A 344 3.83 -0.21 -7.38
C PRO A 344 2.70 -1.07 -8.00
N ALA A 345 2.55 -2.34 -7.61
CA ALA A 345 1.43 -3.18 -8.02
C ALA A 345 0.17 -2.98 -7.17
N ASP A 346 0.26 -2.28 -6.04
CA ASP A 346 -0.92 -2.00 -5.24
C ASP A 346 -1.87 -1.09 -6.04
N PRO A 347 -3.18 -1.24 -5.87
CA PRO A 347 -4.15 -0.38 -6.56
C PRO A 347 -3.93 1.11 -6.24
N ASP A 348 -4.23 2.00 -7.19
CA ASP A 348 -4.08 3.47 -7.02
C ASP A 348 -4.84 4.04 -5.81
N TRP A 349 -5.86 3.34 -5.33
CA TRP A 349 -6.63 3.70 -4.15
C TRP A 349 -6.09 3.09 -2.85
N ALA A 350 -5.05 2.26 -2.93
CA ALA A 350 -4.38 1.67 -1.77
C ALA A 350 -3.43 2.66 -1.10
N GLY A 351 -3.08 2.36 0.14
CA GLY A 351 -2.14 3.17 0.90
C GLY A 351 -2.73 4.48 1.45
N GLN A 352 -1.87 5.31 2.00
CA GLN A 352 -2.27 6.57 2.63
C GLN A 352 -2.74 7.58 1.59
N THR A 353 -3.86 8.27 1.85
CA THR A 353 -4.27 9.41 1.01
C THR A 353 -3.24 10.51 1.14
N VAL A 354 -2.64 10.90 0.02
CA VAL A 354 -1.69 12.00 -0.06
C VAL A 354 -2.24 13.05 -1.02
N TYR A 355 -2.37 14.27 -0.54
CA TYR A 355 -2.67 15.41 -1.39
C TYR A 355 -1.40 16.16 -1.71
N THR A 356 -1.21 16.51 -2.98
CA THR A 356 -0.04 17.25 -3.44
C THR A 356 -0.44 18.47 -4.25
N ASP A 357 0.34 19.55 -4.12
CA ASP A 357 0.30 20.71 -5.01
C ASP A 357 1.73 21.01 -5.46
N THR A 358 2.03 20.72 -6.72
CA THR A 358 3.36 20.86 -7.29
C THR A 358 3.38 22.02 -8.28
N ARG A 359 4.43 22.85 -8.19
CA ARG A 359 4.70 23.97 -9.10
C ARG A 359 6.14 23.92 -9.57
N GLU A 360 6.33 24.09 -10.88
CA GLU A 360 7.65 24.16 -11.51
C GLU A 360 7.75 25.45 -12.33
N LYS A 361 8.93 26.07 -12.31
CA LYS A 361 9.25 27.23 -13.13
C LYS A 361 10.69 27.17 -13.59
N THR A 362 10.91 27.34 -14.88
CA THR A 362 12.23 27.56 -15.46
C THR A 362 12.68 29.00 -15.27
N SER A 363 13.97 29.20 -15.09
CA SER A 363 14.60 30.51 -14.95
C SER A 363 16.01 30.49 -15.54
N MET A 364 16.45 31.61 -16.11
CA MET A 364 17.82 31.79 -16.59
C MET A 364 18.80 32.17 -15.46
N LEU A 365 18.34 32.28 -14.23
CA LEU A 365 19.17 32.61 -13.07
C LEU A 365 20.08 31.44 -12.68
N PRO A 366 21.27 31.73 -12.13
CA PRO A 366 22.12 30.69 -11.57
C PRO A 366 21.44 29.93 -10.42
N PRO A 367 21.53 28.59 -10.35
CA PRO A 367 20.91 27.80 -9.30
C PRO A 367 21.31 28.26 -7.87
N ALA A 368 22.55 28.67 -7.68
CA ALA A 368 23.06 29.15 -6.39
C ALA A 368 22.34 30.41 -5.90
N THR A 369 21.96 31.30 -6.81
CA THR A 369 21.21 32.53 -6.46
C THR A 369 19.80 32.18 -6.00
N VAL A 370 19.09 31.32 -6.76
CA VAL A 370 17.75 30.86 -6.37
C VAL A 370 17.80 30.10 -5.04
N TRP A 371 18.83 29.26 -4.84
CA TRP A 371 19.04 28.57 -3.56
C TRP A 371 19.22 29.55 -2.39
N SER A 372 19.96 30.63 -2.58
CA SER A 372 20.16 31.63 -1.51
C SER A 372 18.84 32.24 -1.03
N VAL A 373 17.83 32.35 -1.90
CA VAL A 373 16.48 32.81 -1.54
C VAL A 373 15.70 31.71 -0.84
N ILE A 374 15.78 30.47 -1.34
CA ILE A 374 15.16 29.31 -0.69
C ILE A 374 15.68 29.16 0.73
N GLU A 375 16.99 29.21 0.93
CA GLU A 375 17.61 29.08 2.26
C GLU A 375 17.28 30.24 3.20
N SER A 376 16.85 31.41 2.67
CA SER A 376 16.48 32.58 3.46
C SER A 376 14.98 32.67 3.79
N ILE A 377 14.15 31.71 3.42
CA ILE A 377 12.70 31.72 3.61
C ILE A 377 12.26 31.76 5.10
N GLY A 378 11.18 32.45 5.40
CA GLY A 378 10.57 32.54 6.73
C GLY A 378 11.17 33.64 7.62
N GLY A 379 10.61 33.81 8.83
CA GLY A 379 11.00 34.85 9.79
C GLY A 379 10.78 36.25 9.23
N GLN A 380 11.78 37.12 9.34
CA GLN A 380 11.72 38.50 8.86
C GLN A 380 11.67 38.61 7.32
N ASN A 381 12.26 37.65 6.61
CA ASN A 381 12.25 37.61 5.14
C ASN A 381 10.88 37.20 4.57
N GLY A 382 10.01 36.62 5.39
CA GLY A 382 8.67 36.17 4.99
C GLY A 382 8.68 34.94 4.07
N TRP A 383 7.54 34.69 3.44
CA TRP A 383 7.30 33.49 2.62
C TRP A 383 7.20 33.81 1.12
N TYR A 384 7.72 34.96 0.71
CA TYR A 384 7.70 35.41 -0.70
C TYR A 384 6.33 35.23 -1.40
N SER A 385 5.23 35.49 -0.70
CA SER A 385 3.89 35.37 -1.21
C SER A 385 3.04 36.55 -0.82
N THR A 386 1.77 36.60 -1.24
CA THR A 386 0.83 37.71 -0.99
C THR A 386 0.83 38.11 0.50
N PRO A 387 1.19 39.36 0.82
CA PRO A 387 1.24 39.85 2.19
C PRO A 387 -0.10 39.67 2.91
N GLY A 388 -0.08 39.20 4.12
CA GLY A 388 -1.26 39.07 4.99
C GLY A 388 -1.96 37.71 4.99
N LEU A 389 -1.94 36.92 3.90
CA LEU A 389 -2.61 35.61 3.85
C LEU A 389 -1.98 34.60 4.83
N TRP A 390 -0.70 34.62 5.01
CA TRP A 390 -0.01 33.79 6.00
C TRP A 390 -0.34 34.20 7.43
N ARG A 391 -0.62 35.48 7.68
CA ARG A 391 -1.06 35.96 9.00
C ARG A 391 -2.44 35.42 9.35
N ILE A 392 -3.37 35.41 8.38
CA ILE A 392 -4.71 34.81 8.54
C ILE A 392 -4.59 33.33 8.89
N ARG A 393 -3.75 32.59 8.17
CA ARG A 393 -3.48 31.19 8.44
C ARG A 393 -2.88 30.95 9.84
N GLY A 394 -1.91 31.77 10.24
CA GLY A 394 -1.32 31.70 11.59
C GLY A 394 -2.33 31.98 12.70
N TRP A 395 -3.30 32.85 12.46
CA TRP A 395 -4.40 33.12 13.38
C TRP A 395 -5.37 31.92 13.46
N MET A 396 -5.72 31.32 12.33
CA MET A 396 -6.53 30.08 12.30
C MET A 396 -5.84 28.94 13.05
N ASP A 397 -4.54 28.77 12.90
CA ASP A 397 -3.77 27.75 13.61
C ASP A 397 -3.82 27.97 15.13
N LYS A 398 -3.67 29.22 15.58
CA LYS A 398 -3.82 29.58 17.02
C LYS A 398 -5.21 29.23 17.57
N LEU A 399 -6.28 29.47 16.81
CA LEU A 399 -7.64 29.07 17.20
C LEU A 399 -7.79 27.57 17.38
N LEU A 400 -7.04 26.78 16.62
CA LEU A 400 -7.01 25.32 16.71
C LEU A 400 -6.00 24.79 17.75
N GLY A 401 -5.36 25.69 18.52
CA GLY A 401 -4.39 25.35 19.56
C GLY A 401 -3.00 24.99 19.05
N GLY A 402 -2.66 25.42 17.83
CA GLY A 402 -1.34 25.30 17.23
C GLY A 402 -0.37 26.44 17.62
N PRO A 403 0.92 26.36 17.25
CA PRO A 403 1.96 27.34 17.62
C PRO A 403 1.80 28.72 16.96
N GLY A 404 1.05 28.85 15.86
CA GLY A 404 0.92 30.08 15.08
C GLY A 404 2.26 30.56 14.49
N LEU A 405 2.35 31.85 14.13
CA LEU A 405 3.53 32.47 13.50
C LEU A 405 4.67 32.86 14.48
N THR A 406 4.75 32.31 15.68
CA THR A 406 5.49 32.94 16.78
C THR A 406 6.93 32.46 17.00
N ARG A 407 7.43 31.45 16.27
CA ARG A 407 8.77 30.88 16.55
C ARG A 407 9.95 31.58 15.85
N GLY A 408 9.69 32.30 14.73
CA GLY A 408 10.75 32.95 13.96
C GLY A 408 11.78 32.00 13.36
N ARG A 409 12.96 32.55 13.06
CA ARG A 409 14.14 31.84 12.59
C ARG A 409 15.32 32.04 13.55
N ARG A 410 16.22 31.04 13.63
CA ARG A 410 17.48 31.16 14.38
C ARG A 410 18.46 32.11 13.69
N ASP A 411 18.61 31.99 12.38
CA ASP A 411 19.54 32.76 11.56
C ASP A 411 18.83 33.26 10.28
N PRO A 412 18.91 34.55 9.90
CA PRO A 412 18.17 35.11 8.76
C PRO A 412 18.66 34.62 7.39
N ARG A 413 19.86 34.06 7.28
CA ARG A 413 20.48 33.66 6.01
C ARG A 413 20.64 32.17 5.83
N THR A 414 20.89 31.42 6.93
CA THR A 414 21.23 30.00 6.86
C THR A 414 20.27 29.15 7.66
N LEU A 415 20.05 27.92 7.22
CA LEU A 415 19.26 26.90 7.87
C LEU A 415 20.12 25.67 8.22
N ARG A 416 19.67 24.92 9.24
CA ARG A 416 20.17 23.60 9.59
C ARG A 416 19.01 22.65 9.81
N VAL A 417 19.24 21.37 9.61
CA VAL A 417 18.27 20.33 9.98
C VAL A 417 17.90 20.48 11.45
N GLY A 418 16.61 20.46 11.75
CA GLY A 418 16.07 20.69 13.09
C GLY A 418 15.74 22.16 13.41
N ASP A 419 16.14 23.15 12.59
CA ASP A 419 15.82 24.57 12.85
C ASP A 419 14.30 24.81 12.71
N PRO A 420 13.70 25.62 13.60
CA PRO A 420 12.34 26.10 13.42
C PRO A 420 12.32 27.23 12.39
N VAL A 421 11.34 27.22 11.52
CA VAL A 421 11.03 28.27 10.54
C VAL A 421 9.54 28.59 10.65
N ASP A 422 9.18 29.55 11.47
CA ASP A 422 7.80 29.89 11.85
C ASP A 422 7.08 28.67 12.46
N TRP A 423 6.07 28.08 11.78
CA TRP A 423 5.38 26.85 12.20
C TRP A 423 5.93 25.59 11.52
N TRP A 424 7.03 25.72 10.78
CA TRP A 424 7.72 24.61 10.12
C TRP A 424 8.99 24.22 10.90
N ARG A 425 9.44 23.01 10.66
CA ARG A 425 10.77 22.54 11.08
C ARG A 425 11.52 22.02 9.88
N VAL A 426 12.79 22.35 9.76
CA VAL A 426 13.65 21.78 8.74
C VAL A 426 13.82 20.30 9.04
N GLU A 427 13.30 19.44 8.18
CA GLU A 427 13.39 17.99 8.32
C GLU A 427 14.61 17.44 7.59
N SER A 428 14.84 17.88 6.36
CA SER A 428 16.02 17.54 5.57
C SER A 428 16.44 18.72 4.69
N MET A 429 17.74 18.77 4.34
CA MET A 429 18.28 19.79 3.47
C MET A 429 19.52 19.28 2.76
N GLU A 430 19.53 19.37 1.44
CA GLU A 430 20.69 19.21 0.59
C GLU A 430 21.06 20.60 0.04
N ARG A 431 22.16 21.18 0.55
CA ARG A 431 22.53 22.55 0.21
C ARG A 431 22.77 22.73 -1.28
N GLY A 432 22.20 23.78 -1.82
CA GLY A 432 22.25 24.07 -3.27
C GLY A 432 21.21 23.32 -4.07
N ARG A 433 20.44 22.38 -3.49
CA ARG A 433 19.52 21.52 -4.25
C ARG A 433 18.12 21.47 -3.66
N SER A 434 17.95 21.09 -2.39
CA SER A 434 16.62 20.86 -1.82
C SER A 434 16.50 21.20 -0.35
N LEU A 435 15.30 21.63 0.05
CA LEU A 435 14.90 21.92 1.42
C LEU A 435 13.52 21.31 1.68
N THR A 436 13.41 20.45 2.68
CA THR A 436 12.13 19.88 3.14
C THR A 436 11.78 20.43 4.50
N LEU A 437 10.61 21.04 4.60
CA LEU A 437 10.05 21.61 5.80
C LEU A 437 8.84 20.80 6.24
N ARG A 438 8.82 20.31 7.49
CA ARG A 438 7.68 19.64 8.10
C ARG A 438 6.86 20.62 8.93
N ALA A 439 5.55 20.62 8.73
CA ALA A 439 4.65 21.44 9.52
C ALA A 439 4.48 20.91 10.96
N GLU A 440 4.53 21.81 11.93
CA GLU A 440 4.26 21.52 13.35
C GLU A 440 2.86 22.03 13.78
N MET A 441 2.05 22.49 12.83
CA MET A 441 0.69 22.95 13.08
C MET A 441 -0.30 21.78 13.24
N ARG A 442 -1.40 22.04 13.95
CA ARG A 442 -2.50 21.07 14.13
C ARG A 442 -3.53 21.19 13.00
N ALA A 443 -3.20 20.68 11.83
CA ALA A 443 -4.03 20.77 10.63
C ALA A 443 -4.88 19.51 10.34
N GLY A 444 -5.09 18.65 11.33
CA GLY A 444 -5.81 17.37 11.12
C GLY A 444 -5.06 16.42 10.18
N GLY A 445 -3.74 16.45 10.20
CA GLY A 445 -2.86 15.62 9.38
C GLY A 445 -1.42 16.10 9.44
N ARG A 446 -0.56 15.46 8.64
CA ARG A 446 0.85 15.85 8.49
C ARG A 446 1.04 16.59 7.18
N ALA A 447 1.84 17.65 7.18
CA ALA A 447 2.11 18.45 6.00
C ALA A 447 3.59 18.72 5.84
N TRP A 448 4.04 18.76 4.59
CA TRP A 448 5.40 19.13 4.21
C TRP A 448 5.37 20.16 3.09
N LEU A 449 6.40 20.99 3.07
CA LEU A 449 6.72 21.88 1.97
C LEU A 449 8.14 21.56 1.51
N GLN A 450 8.26 21.16 0.27
CA GLN A 450 9.52 20.87 -0.39
C GLN A 450 9.83 21.97 -1.40
N LEU A 451 11.03 22.53 -1.32
CA LEU A 451 11.53 23.54 -2.21
C LEU A 451 12.84 23.04 -2.82
N GLY A 452 12.99 23.13 -4.13
CA GLY A 452 14.17 22.65 -4.83
C GLY A 452 14.59 23.53 -6.00
N VAL A 453 15.85 23.44 -6.36
CA VAL A 453 16.43 24.04 -7.55
C VAL A 453 17.38 23.08 -8.22
N GLU A 454 17.23 22.90 -9.51
CA GLU A 454 18.07 22.02 -10.32
C GLU A 454 18.69 22.84 -11.46
N GLY A 455 20.01 22.71 -11.63
CA GLY A 455 20.73 23.42 -12.71
C GLY A 455 20.43 22.81 -14.08
N THR A 456 20.28 23.67 -15.08
CA THR A 456 20.15 23.31 -16.50
C THR A 456 21.23 24.04 -17.30
N PRO A 457 21.51 23.64 -18.55
CA PRO A 457 22.48 24.36 -19.40
C PRO A 457 22.13 25.84 -19.60
N GLU A 458 20.85 26.22 -19.49
CA GLU A 458 20.37 27.59 -19.75
C GLU A 458 20.04 28.35 -18.44
N GLY A 459 20.22 27.72 -17.25
CA GLY A 459 19.87 28.35 -15.97
C GLY A 459 19.47 27.34 -14.93
N CYS A 460 18.21 27.35 -14.46
CA CYS A 460 17.71 26.40 -13.49
C CYS A 460 16.19 26.14 -13.61
N VAL A 461 15.76 25.04 -13.03
CA VAL A 461 14.35 24.73 -12.73
C VAL A 461 14.11 24.86 -11.24
N TYR A 462 13.26 25.78 -10.86
CA TYR A 462 12.74 25.87 -9.49
C TYR A 462 11.52 24.96 -9.34
N ARG A 463 11.51 24.16 -8.26
CA ARG A 463 10.40 23.26 -7.91
C ARG A 463 9.89 23.53 -6.52
N GLN A 464 8.58 23.50 -6.37
CA GLN A 464 7.88 23.69 -5.10
C GLN A 464 6.78 22.65 -5.00
N ARG A 465 6.75 21.90 -3.92
CA ARG A 465 5.75 20.86 -3.70
C ARG A 465 5.22 20.93 -2.26
N ALA A 466 3.90 21.10 -2.11
CA ALA A 466 3.22 20.87 -0.85
C ALA A 466 2.71 19.43 -0.82
N VAL A 467 2.92 18.76 0.29
CA VAL A 467 2.43 17.40 0.55
C VAL A 467 1.59 17.44 1.80
N PHE A 468 0.39 16.86 1.77
CA PHE A 468 -0.49 16.76 2.93
C PHE A 468 -1.08 15.37 3.05
N MET A 469 -0.89 14.76 4.22
CA MET A 469 -1.43 13.47 4.61
C MET A 469 -2.54 13.69 5.65
N PRO A 470 -3.82 13.64 5.23
CA PRO A 470 -4.94 13.92 6.12
C PRO A 470 -5.11 12.82 7.17
N SER A 471 -5.47 13.20 8.39
CA SER A 471 -5.92 12.29 9.44
C SER A 471 -7.44 12.42 9.60
N GLY A 472 -8.18 11.40 9.16
CA GLY A 472 -9.63 11.36 9.24
C GLY A 472 -10.35 12.43 8.41
N ILE A 473 -11.64 12.64 8.71
CA ILE A 473 -12.50 13.59 7.98
C ILE A 473 -12.08 15.05 8.19
N VAL A 474 -11.54 15.37 9.36
CA VAL A 474 -11.11 16.73 9.70
C VAL A 474 -9.96 17.16 8.80
N GLY A 475 -8.97 16.29 8.59
CA GLY A 475 -7.87 16.57 7.69
C GLY A 475 -8.31 16.75 6.24
N ARG A 476 -9.27 15.94 5.78
CA ARG A 476 -9.83 16.06 4.43
C ARG A 476 -10.60 17.37 4.24
N ALA A 477 -11.45 17.73 5.20
CA ALA A 477 -12.17 18.98 5.19
C ALA A 477 -11.22 20.19 5.23
N TYR A 478 -10.16 20.11 6.04
CA TYR A 478 -9.12 21.12 6.08
C TYR A 478 -8.45 21.31 4.72
N TRP A 479 -8.02 20.23 4.05
CA TRP A 479 -7.40 20.33 2.72
C TRP A 479 -8.32 20.97 1.70
N THR A 480 -9.58 20.52 1.64
CA THR A 480 -10.58 21.10 0.74
C THR A 480 -10.79 22.60 1.00
N ALA A 481 -10.83 23.00 2.25
CA ALA A 481 -11.00 24.40 2.64
C ALA A 481 -9.81 25.29 2.28
N ILE A 482 -8.58 24.73 2.24
CA ILE A 482 -7.37 25.52 1.90
C ILE A 482 -7.00 25.48 0.42
N LEU A 483 -7.65 24.65 -0.42
CA LEU A 483 -7.39 24.60 -1.86
C LEU A 483 -7.44 25.96 -2.56
N PRO A 484 -8.45 26.85 -2.32
CA PRO A 484 -8.47 28.19 -2.92
C PRO A 484 -7.27 29.05 -2.49
N PHE A 485 -6.81 28.89 -1.25
CA PHE A 485 -5.62 29.55 -0.74
C PHE A 485 -4.36 29.05 -1.47
N HIS A 486 -4.22 27.74 -1.67
CA HIS A 486 -3.11 27.15 -2.42
C HIS A 486 -3.07 27.67 -3.87
N ALA A 487 -4.22 27.78 -4.52
CA ALA A 487 -4.31 28.27 -5.90
C ALA A 487 -3.76 29.71 -6.09
N VAL A 488 -3.75 30.53 -5.04
CA VAL A 488 -3.26 31.92 -5.08
C VAL A 488 -1.83 32.02 -4.53
N VAL A 489 -1.59 31.43 -3.36
CA VAL A 489 -0.34 31.61 -2.61
C VAL A 489 0.83 30.89 -3.27
N PHE A 490 0.64 29.67 -3.74
CA PHE A 490 1.73 28.85 -4.27
C PHE A 490 2.29 29.38 -5.61
N PRO A 491 1.46 29.79 -6.59
CA PRO A 491 1.98 30.43 -7.80
C PRO A 491 2.68 31.75 -7.54
N SER A 492 2.14 32.58 -6.60
CA SER A 492 2.77 33.86 -6.24
C SER A 492 4.11 33.66 -5.53
N MET A 493 4.19 32.67 -4.63
CA MET A 493 5.43 32.31 -3.94
C MET A 493 6.53 31.91 -4.93
N ALA A 494 6.21 30.98 -5.88
CA ALA A 494 7.16 30.56 -6.89
C ALA A 494 7.64 31.71 -7.78
N LYS A 495 6.75 32.64 -8.13
CA LYS A 495 7.09 33.84 -8.90
C LYS A 495 8.00 34.76 -8.10
N ASN A 496 7.63 35.09 -6.88
CA ASN A 496 8.34 36.07 -6.06
C ASN A 496 9.72 35.58 -5.60
N ILE A 497 9.89 34.26 -5.39
CA ILE A 497 11.22 33.67 -5.11
C ILE A 497 12.18 33.89 -6.27
N LEU A 498 11.72 33.69 -7.51
CA LEU A 498 12.55 33.93 -8.70
C LEU A 498 12.80 35.44 -8.95
N GLU A 499 11.83 36.30 -8.69
CA GLU A 499 11.98 37.77 -8.78
C GLU A 499 13.01 38.28 -7.76
N GLU A 500 12.92 37.83 -6.50
CA GLU A 500 13.89 38.16 -5.46
C GLU A 500 15.32 37.66 -5.83
N ALA A 501 15.41 36.43 -6.38
CA ALA A 501 16.68 35.93 -6.84
C ALA A 501 17.27 36.79 -7.98
N GLY A 502 16.45 37.29 -8.90
CA GLY A 502 16.86 38.24 -9.93
C GLY A 502 17.39 39.54 -9.36
N GLN A 503 16.68 40.12 -8.37
CA GLN A 503 17.11 41.37 -7.72
C GLN A 503 18.46 41.21 -6.99
N ARG A 504 18.74 40.01 -6.44
CA ARG A 504 20.03 39.73 -5.79
C ARG A 504 21.18 39.67 -6.81
N VAL A 505 20.95 39.22 -8.04
CA VAL A 505 21.94 39.26 -9.10
C VAL A 505 22.22 40.70 -9.52
N ASP A 506 21.16 41.47 -9.79
CA ASP A 506 21.28 42.88 -10.22
C ASP A 506 21.97 43.75 -9.15
N GLY A 507 21.64 43.53 -7.87
CA GLY A 507 22.26 44.24 -6.75
C GLY A 507 23.74 43.91 -6.52
N ALA A 508 24.16 42.69 -6.85
CA ALA A 508 25.58 42.30 -6.81
C ALA A 508 26.40 42.94 -7.96
N THR A 509 25.79 43.10 -9.14
CA THR A 509 26.45 43.68 -10.34
C THR A 509 26.62 45.22 -10.22
N VAL A 510 25.91 45.89 -9.30
CA VAL A 510 26.02 47.37 -9.09
C VAL A 510 27.01 47.69 -7.97
N ALA A 511 27.46 46.69 -7.19
CA ALA A 511 28.35 46.85 -6.05
C ALA A 511 29.85 46.55 -6.35
N ASP A 512 30.16 46.04 -7.57
CA ASP A 512 31.50 45.88 -8.13
C ASP A 512 31.77 47.03 -9.13
#